data_5b28c5a67827a9ae13f0cec6b3672ac5
#
_entry.id   5b28c5a67827a9ae13f0cec6b3672ac5
#
_cell.length_a   1.000
_cell.length_b   1.000
_cell.length_c   1.000
_cell.angle_alpha   90.00
_cell.angle_beta   90.00
_cell.angle_gamma   90.00
#
_symmetry.space_group_name_H-M   'P 1'
#
loop_
_entity.id
_entity.type
_entity.pdbx_description
1 polymer ?
#
loop_
_entity_poly.entity_id
_entity_poly.type
_entity_poly.pdbx_seq_one_letter_code
_entity_poly.pdbx_strand_id
1 'polypeptide(L)'
;MLTAITFFLILGILVFVHELGHFAVARYFKVTCDEFGFGFPPRMLGVYKKQGRWLRVWGSREVTDNESTVYSLNWIPLGGFVKIKGENDNGNHESDSFGAQKIWKRALILAAGVIMNVILAWFILFVAFAITGLPEAYDASQTWDKYHSDARIQITQVMPASPASRSGVLAGDIIIGIDGNKFASTKEIQDFVQTKAGVKLNYQLRRGEEFMSKEVVPAEMAVDGDRKIVGIGIQIDQIATVRYPWYQALYKSAVAVYMLLAMIVIGLWQFFAQLFAGKASGSAVAGPIG
;
A
#
# COMPACT_ATOMS: atom_id res chain seq x y z
N MET A 1 3.38 -19.86 -0.94
CA MET A 1 2.84 -19.94 0.43
C MET A 1 3.03 -18.64 1.22
N LEU A 2 4.24 -18.07 1.28
CA LEU A 2 4.50 -16.81 2.02
C LEU A 2 3.60 -15.66 1.55
N THR A 3 3.46 -15.46 0.23
CA THR A 3 2.61 -14.41 -0.36
C THR A 3 1.14 -14.51 0.10
N ALA A 4 0.59 -15.73 0.13
CA ALA A 4 -0.79 -15.92 0.59
C ALA A 4 -0.94 -15.62 2.08
N ILE A 5 0.01 -16.05 2.91
CA ILE A 5 0.01 -15.76 4.36
C ILE A 5 0.08 -14.24 4.59
N THR A 6 1.00 -13.56 3.89
CA THR A 6 1.14 -12.10 3.99
C THR A 6 -0.12 -11.39 3.55
N PHE A 7 -0.76 -11.83 2.45
CA PHE A 7 -2.02 -11.26 1.97
C PHE A 7 -3.13 -11.38 3.02
N PHE A 8 -3.35 -12.57 3.59
CA PHE A 8 -4.39 -12.78 4.60
C PHE A 8 -4.10 -12.01 5.90
N LEU A 9 -2.82 -11.89 6.28
CA LEU A 9 -2.44 -11.11 7.46
C LEU A 9 -2.74 -9.63 7.27
N ILE A 10 -2.36 -9.06 6.12
CA ILE A 10 -2.64 -7.65 5.81
C ILE A 10 -4.14 -7.40 5.73
N LEU A 11 -4.88 -8.27 5.02
CA LEU A 11 -6.33 -8.18 4.93
C LEU A 11 -6.98 -8.26 6.32
N GLY A 12 -6.51 -9.18 7.16
CA GLY A 12 -6.98 -9.35 8.53
C GLY A 12 -6.79 -8.08 9.38
N ILE A 13 -5.63 -7.44 9.28
CA ILE A 13 -5.35 -6.18 9.98
C ILE A 13 -6.27 -5.06 9.46
N LEU A 14 -6.41 -4.92 8.14
CA LEU A 14 -7.26 -3.89 7.53
C LEU A 14 -8.72 -4.02 7.97
N VAL A 15 -9.27 -5.24 7.93
CA VAL A 15 -10.65 -5.49 8.35
C VAL A 15 -10.81 -5.27 9.86
N PHE A 16 -9.86 -5.75 10.67
CA PHE A 16 -9.93 -5.55 12.13
C PHE A 16 -9.92 -4.06 12.50
N VAL A 17 -9.05 -3.26 11.88
CA VAL A 17 -8.97 -1.81 12.13
C VAL A 17 -10.22 -1.09 11.62
N HIS A 18 -10.78 -1.55 10.50
CA HIS A 18 -12.06 -1.07 9.99
C HIS A 18 -13.19 -1.25 11.02
N GLU A 19 -13.36 -2.47 11.52
CA GLU A 19 -14.37 -2.81 12.53
C GLU A 19 -14.14 -2.07 13.86
N LEU A 20 -12.86 -1.89 14.23
CA LEU A 20 -12.50 -1.08 15.40
C LEU A 20 -12.98 0.37 15.26
N GLY A 21 -12.98 0.92 14.03
CA GLY A 21 -13.52 2.25 13.73
C GLY A 21 -15.02 2.34 14.05
N HIS A 22 -15.81 1.41 13.53
CA HIS A 22 -17.26 1.34 13.82
C HIS A 22 -17.51 1.19 15.32
N PHE A 23 -16.82 0.26 15.97
CA PHE A 23 -16.92 0.04 17.41
C PHE A 23 -16.61 1.30 18.22
N ALA A 24 -15.49 1.96 17.93
CA ALA A 24 -15.06 3.14 18.70
C ALA A 24 -16.06 4.30 18.60
N VAL A 25 -16.57 4.58 17.39
CA VAL A 25 -17.51 5.68 17.17
C VAL A 25 -18.91 5.33 17.69
N ALA A 26 -19.37 4.09 17.56
CA ALA A 26 -20.62 3.63 18.18
C ALA A 26 -20.57 3.83 19.70
N ARG A 27 -19.49 3.39 20.34
CA ARG A 27 -19.29 3.56 21.79
C ARG A 27 -19.21 5.02 22.20
N TYR A 28 -18.54 5.87 21.40
CA TYR A 28 -18.48 7.32 21.65
C TYR A 28 -19.89 7.95 21.68
N PHE A 29 -20.78 7.52 20.78
CA PHE A 29 -22.19 7.97 20.76
C PHE A 29 -23.10 7.18 21.71
N LYS A 30 -22.54 6.36 22.59
CA LYS A 30 -23.28 5.54 23.57
C LYS A 30 -24.25 4.54 22.91
N VAL A 31 -23.95 4.12 21.70
CA VAL A 31 -24.65 3.00 21.05
C VAL A 31 -24.06 1.70 21.58
N THR A 32 -24.93 0.79 21.99
CA THR A 32 -24.51 -0.50 22.51
C THR A 32 -23.97 -1.38 21.39
N CYS A 33 -22.80 -1.98 21.64
CA CYS A 33 -22.23 -3.01 20.79
C CYS A 33 -22.33 -4.34 21.55
N ASP A 34 -23.09 -5.27 21.01
CA ASP A 34 -23.30 -6.57 21.64
C ASP A 34 -22.03 -7.39 21.68
N GLU A 35 -21.27 -7.37 20.57
CA GLU A 35 -20.02 -8.10 20.44
C GLU A 35 -19.01 -7.35 19.58
N PHE A 36 -17.75 -7.45 19.97
CA PHE A 36 -16.59 -7.02 19.18
C PHE A 36 -15.55 -8.13 19.19
N GLY A 37 -15.19 -8.64 18.02
CA GLY A 37 -14.36 -9.82 17.91
C GLY A 37 -13.20 -9.71 16.93
N PHE A 38 -12.14 -10.45 17.23
CA PHE A 38 -11.09 -10.76 16.28
C PHE A 38 -11.45 -12.02 15.50
N GLY A 39 -11.44 -11.95 14.17
CA GLY A 39 -11.89 -13.02 13.29
C GLY A 39 -13.41 -13.05 13.10
N PHE A 40 -13.88 -13.81 12.11
CA PHE A 40 -15.30 -13.99 11.83
C PHE A 40 -15.89 -15.16 12.61
N PRO A 41 -17.19 -15.07 12.98
CA PRO A 41 -17.92 -16.18 13.61
C PRO A 41 -17.77 -17.53 12.89
N PRO A 42 -17.91 -18.66 13.61
CA PRO A 42 -18.42 -18.78 14.97
C PRO A 42 -17.41 -18.43 16.05
N ARG A 43 -17.90 -17.97 17.21
CA ARG A 43 -17.07 -17.64 18.38
C ARG A 43 -16.38 -18.87 18.93
N MET A 44 -15.08 -18.77 19.16
CA MET A 44 -14.30 -19.76 19.89
C MET A 44 -14.35 -19.48 21.40
N LEU A 45 -13.97 -18.25 21.79
CA LEU A 45 -13.92 -17.78 23.16
C LEU A 45 -14.36 -16.31 23.23
N GLY A 46 -15.17 -15.97 24.23
CA GLY A 46 -15.53 -14.58 24.53
C GLY A 46 -15.33 -14.26 26.00
N VAL A 47 -15.09 -12.97 26.27
CA VAL A 47 -15.05 -12.44 27.64
C VAL A 47 -15.97 -11.23 27.72
N TYR A 48 -16.72 -11.14 28.81
CA TYR A 48 -17.65 -10.04 29.06
C TYR A 48 -17.71 -9.71 30.54
N LYS A 49 -18.21 -8.53 30.88
CA LYS A 49 -18.34 -8.08 32.26
C LYS A 49 -19.79 -8.18 32.71
N LYS A 50 -20.04 -8.82 33.85
CA LYS A 50 -21.34 -8.91 34.50
C LYS A 50 -21.15 -8.67 36.01
N GLN A 51 -21.93 -7.73 36.60
CA GLN A 51 -21.86 -7.35 38.02
C GLN A 51 -20.42 -7.06 38.49
N GLY A 52 -19.64 -6.34 37.66
CA GLY A 52 -18.28 -5.98 37.98
C GLY A 52 -17.24 -7.10 37.79
N ARG A 53 -17.62 -8.33 37.49
CA ARG A 53 -16.71 -9.50 37.29
C ARG A 53 -16.58 -9.87 35.84
N TRP A 54 -15.37 -10.25 35.39
CA TRP A 54 -15.11 -10.79 34.08
C TRP A 54 -15.49 -12.26 34.02
N LEU A 55 -16.38 -12.60 33.09
CA LEU A 55 -16.86 -13.96 32.83
C LEU A 55 -16.38 -14.38 31.43
N ARG A 56 -16.23 -15.71 31.26
CA ARG A 56 -15.86 -16.33 29.99
C ARG A 56 -17.07 -17.06 29.40
N VAL A 57 -17.20 -17.00 28.08
CA VAL A 57 -18.19 -17.75 27.32
C VAL A 57 -17.49 -18.50 26.19
N TRP A 58 -17.84 -19.78 26.04
CA TRP A 58 -17.30 -20.65 25.00
C TRP A 58 -18.33 -20.89 23.92
N GLY A 59 -17.88 -20.89 22.65
CA GLY A 59 -18.77 -21.12 21.51
C GLY A 59 -19.79 -20.01 21.30
N SER A 60 -20.75 -20.26 20.41
CA SER A 60 -21.75 -19.28 19.97
C SER A 60 -22.95 -19.14 20.91
N ARG A 61 -22.80 -19.46 22.19
CA ARG A 61 -23.90 -19.27 23.18
C ARG A 61 -24.27 -17.81 23.26
N GLU A 62 -25.54 -17.50 23.19
CA GLU A 62 -26.05 -16.15 23.40
C GLU A 62 -25.82 -15.70 24.84
N VAL A 63 -25.33 -14.50 24.98
CA VAL A 63 -25.15 -13.83 26.27
C VAL A 63 -26.26 -12.78 26.35
N THR A 64 -27.38 -13.16 26.94
CA THR A 64 -28.62 -12.37 26.99
C THR A 64 -28.62 -11.29 28.07
N ASP A 65 -27.75 -11.39 29.05
CA ASP A 65 -27.69 -10.51 30.23
C ASP A 65 -26.34 -9.77 30.33
N ASN A 66 -25.86 -9.26 29.23
CA ASN A 66 -24.58 -8.55 29.23
C ASN A 66 -24.78 -7.04 29.49
N GLU A 67 -24.26 -6.58 30.59
CA GLU A 67 -24.12 -5.15 30.90
C GLU A 67 -23.00 -4.50 30.06
N SER A 68 -22.26 -5.29 29.30
CA SER A 68 -21.06 -4.85 28.54
C SER A 68 -20.88 -5.66 27.27
N THR A 69 -20.17 -5.05 26.31
CA THR A 69 -19.74 -5.72 25.07
C THR A 69 -19.02 -7.04 25.35
N VAL A 70 -19.36 -8.09 24.61
CA VAL A 70 -18.62 -9.36 24.56
C VAL A 70 -17.41 -9.15 23.67
N TYR A 71 -16.20 -9.30 24.20
CA TYR A 71 -14.98 -9.33 23.42
C TYR A 71 -14.65 -10.76 23.05
N SER A 72 -14.57 -11.07 21.76
CA SER A 72 -14.46 -12.45 21.29
C SER A 72 -13.25 -12.71 20.40
N LEU A 73 -12.79 -13.97 20.48
CA LEU A 73 -11.88 -14.57 19.53
C LEU A 73 -12.66 -15.62 18.75
N ASN A 74 -12.60 -15.57 17.44
CA ASN A 74 -13.39 -16.40 16.54
C ASN A 74 -12.53 -17.40 15.77
N TRP A 75 -13.15 -18.44 15.23
CA TRP A 75 -12.45 -19.53 14.55
C TRP A 75 -11.84 -19.15 13.22
N ILE A 76 -12.43 -18.19 12.50
CA ILE A 76 -11.91 -17.77 11.20
C ILE A 76 -11.03 -16.53 11.43
N PRO A 77 -9.67 -16.64 11.43
CA PRO A 77 -8.78 -15.57 11.84
C PRO A 77 -8.59 -14.52 10.74
N LEU A 78 -9.67 -14.11 10.09
CA LEU A 78 -9.68 -13.13 9.00
C LEU A 78 -10.38 -11.87 9.49
N GLY A 79 -9.58 -10.88 9.92
CA GLY A 79 -10.12 -9.58 10.29
C GLY A 79 -10.79 -9.52 11.66
N GLY A 80 -11.84 -8.74 11.75
CA GLY A 80 -12.68 -8.56 12.93
C GLY A 80 -14.14 -8.44 12.55
N PHE A 81 -14.99 -8.33 13.55
CA PHE A 81 -16.37 -7.95 13.35
C PHE A 81 -16.90 -7.18 14.58
N VAL A 82 -17.89 -6.34 14.35
CA VAL A 82 -18.65 -5.68 15.39
C VAL A 82 -20.13 -5.95 15.20
N LYS A 83 -20.84 -6.24 16.29
CA LYS A 83 -22.30 -6.38 16.29
C LYS A 83 -22.87 -5.17 17.02
N ILE A 84 -23.38 -4.21 16.27
CA ILE A 84 -23.99 -2.99 16.80
C ILE A 84 -25.48 -3.22 16.99
N LYS A 85 -25.99 -2.92 18.19
CA LYS A 85 -27.40 -3.10 18.55
C LYS A 85 -28.30 -2.28 17.63
N GLY A 86 -29.27 -2.95 17.00
CA GLY A 86 -30.25 -2.31 16.12
C GLY A 86 -29.72 -1.87 14.76
N GLU A 87 -28.59 -2.39 14.31
CA GLU A 87 -28.06 -2.10 12.96
C GLU A 87 -28.90 -2.77 11.85
N ASN A 88 -29.29 -4.03 12.08
CA ASN A 88 -30.09 -4.82 11.14
C ASN A 88 -31.60 -4.86 11.48
N ASP A 89 -32.00 -4.17 12.54
CA ASP A 89 -33.38 -4.23 13.05
C ASP A 89 -34.08 -2.90 12.83
N ASN A 90 -34.97 -2.85 11.84
CA ASN A 90 -35.70 -1.65 11.44
C ASN A 90 -36.74 -1.18 12.48
N GLY A 91 -36.91 -1.87 13.60
CA GLY A 91 -37.93 -1.61 14.61
C GLY A 91 -37.43 -1.37 16.04
N ASN A 92 -36.14 -1.49 16.31
CA ASN A 92 -35.63 -1.30 17.66
C ASN A 92 -35.41 0.19 17.96
N HIS A 93 -36.33 0.78 18.76
CA HIS A 93 -36.31 2.19 19.16
C HIS A 93 -35.69 2.43 20.55
N GLU A 94 -34.99 1.44 21.10
CA GLU A 94 -34.26 1.68 22.35
C GLU A 94 -33.21 2.78 22.17
N SER A 95 -33.12 3.67 23.13
CA SER A 95 -32.31 4.90 23.04
C SER A 95 -30.80 4.65 22.78
N ASP A 96 -30.32 3.46 23.11
CA ASP A 96 -28.95 2.98 22.94
C ASP A 96 -28.74 2.15 21.66
N SER A 97 -29.77 2.05 20.80
CA SER A 97 -29.68 1.34 19.50
C SER A 97 -29.19 2.27 18.38
N PHE A 98 -28.59 1.69 17.34
CA PHE A 98 -28.18 2.40 16.14
C PHE A 98 -29.38 3.07 15.43
N GLY A 99 -30.51 2.34 15.33
CA GLY A 99 -31.72 2.84 14.68
C GLY A 99 -32.31 4.11 15.32
N ALA A 100 -32.17 4.25 16.65
CA ALA A 100 -32.67 5.40 17.41
C ALA A 100 -31.76 6.63 17.28
N GLN A 101 -30.53 6.51 16.73
CA GLN A 101 -29.64 7.63 16.63
C GLN A 101 -30.01 8.59 15.48
N LYS A 102 -29.66 9.86 15.65
CA LYS A 102 -29.81 10.87 14.59
C LYS A 102 -29.02 10.46 13.33
N ILE A 103 -29.53 10.81 12.16
CA ILE A 103 -28.96 10.41 10.85
C ILE A 103 -27.46 10.72 10.76
N TRP A 104 -27.02 11.90 11.19
CA TRP A 104 -25.59 12.27 11.13
C TRP A 104 -24.70 11.39 12.01
N LYS A 105 -25.19 10.93 13.19
CA LYS A 105 -24.44 9.99 14.04
C LYS A 105 -24.33 8.63 13.38
N ARG A 106 -25.43 8.15 12.79
CA ARG A 106 -25.44 6.90 12.01
C ARG A 106 -24.46 6.97 10.84
N ALA A 107 -24.46 8.09 10.10
CA ALA A 107 -23.51 8.31 9.01
C ALA A 107 -22.06 8.31 9.48
N LEU A 108 -21.75 8.93 10.64
CA LEU A 108 -20.40 8.89 11.21
C LEU A 108 -19.98 7.49 11.68
N ILE A 109 -20.90 6.72 12.29
CA ILE A 109 -20.62 5.33 12.66
C ILE A 109 -20.29 4.52 11.39
N LEU A 110 -21.08 4.64 10.32
CA LEU A 110 -20.84 3.93 9.07
C LEU A 110 -19.55 4.38 8.36
N ALA A 111 -19.21 5.65 8.40
CA ALA A 111 -17.97 6.17 7.81
C ALA A 111 -16.71 5.82 8.63
N ALA A 112 -16.88 5.52 9.92
CA ALA A 112 -15.77 5.35 10.85
C ALA A 112 -14.80 4.22 10.46
N GLY A 113 -15.30 3.15 9.86
CA GLY A 113 -14.47 2.06 9.38
C GLY A 113 -13.48 2.53 8.30
N VAL A 114 -13.99 3.24 7.30
CA VAL A 114 -13.16 3.80 6.21
C VAL A 114 -12.18 4.83 6.74
N ILE A 115 -12.63 5.72 7.62
CA ILE A 115 -11.77 6.74 8.25
C ILE A 115 -10.63 6.07 9.02
N MET A 116 -10.90 5.00 9.75
CA MET A 116 -9.88 4.29 10.50
C MET A 116 -8.83 3.63 9.59
N ASN A 117 -9.23 3.11 8.43
CA ASN A 117 -8.28 2.60 7.43
C ASN A 117 -7.41 3.71 6.84
N VAL A 118 -7.94 4.91 6.63
CA VAL A 118 -7.15 6.08 6.20
C VAL A 118 -6.15 6.48 7.29
N ILE A 119 -6.56 6.46 8.56
CA ILE A 119 -5.66 6.72 9.71
C ILE A 119 -4.57 5.65 9.78
N LEU A 120 -4.90 4.38 9.57
CA LEU A 120 -3.92 3.30 9.52
C LEU A 120 -2.91 3.51 8.39
N ALA A 121 -3.37 3.85 7.18
CA ALA A 121 -2.49 4.13 6.05
C ALA A 121 -1.54 5.30 6.35
N TRP A 122 -2.07 6.37 6.94
CA TRP A 122 -1.26 7.50 7.40
C TRP A 122 -0.20 7.09 8.42
N PHE A 123 -0.58 6.28 9.41
CA PHE A 123 0.35 5.80 10.44
C PHE A 123 1.45 4.91 9.85
N ILE A 124 1.10 4.00 8.93
CA ILE A 124 2.08 3.14 8.24
C ILE A 124 3.08 3.98 7.45
N LEU A 125 2.59 4.97 6.68
CA LEU A 125 3.47 5.88 5.93
C LEU A 125 4.31 6.75 6.84
N PHE A 126 3.77 7.21 7.97
CA PHE A 126 4.54 7.94 8.97
C PHE A 126 5.71 7.11 9.51
N VAL A 127 5.46 5.86 9.88
CA VAL A 127 6.50 4.92 10.34
C VAL A 127 7.52 4.66 9.23
N ALA A 128 7.05 4.47 7.99
CA ALA A 128 7.91 4.27 6.83
C ALA A 128 8.84 5.47 6.60
N PHE A 129 8.32 6.68 6.58
CA PHE A 129 9.13 7.89 6.38
C PHE A 129 10.08 8.19 7.56
N ALA A 130 9.67 7.91 8.80
CA ALA A 130 10.46 8.25 9.98
C ALA A 130 11.52 7.20 10.32
N ILE A 131 11.25 5.90 10.10
CA ILE A 131 12.06 4.80 10.59
C ILE A 131 12.75 4.04 9.45
N THR A 132 11.98 3.48 8.51
CA THR A 132 12.54 2.61 7.48
C THR A 132 13.17 3.40 6.32
N GLY A 133 12.66 4.58 6.05
CA GLY A 133 12.92 5.33 4.83
C GLY A 133 12.18 4.75 3.62
N LEU A 134 11.86 5.60 2.67
CA LEU A 134 11.24 5.20 1.41
C LEU A 134 12.17 5.53 0.25
N PRO A 135 12.21 4.69 -0.80
CA PRO A 135 12.93 5.02 -2.02
C PRO A 135 12.22 6.19 -2.72
N GLU A 136 12.95 7.24 -2.99
CA GLU A 136 12.47 8.42 -3.72
C GLU A 136 13.43 8.70 -4.88
N ALA A 137 12.89 9.18 -6.01
CA ALA A 137 13.72 9.62 -7.12
C ALA A 137 14.62 10.76 -6.66
N TYR A 138 15.93 10.61 -6.86
CA TYR A 138 16.95 11.54 -6.41
C TYR A 138 17.54 12.27 -7.60
N ASP A 139 17.54 13.59 -7.54
CA ASP A 139 18.25 14.44 -8.48
C ASP A 139 19.46 15.08 -7.78
N ALA A 140 20.66 14.66 -8.16
CA ALA A 140 21.92 15.15 -7.58
C ALA A 140 22.13 16.67 -7.76
N SER A 141 21.34 17.32 -8.62
CA SER A 141 21.38 18.79 -8.80
C SER A 141 20.62 19.56 -7.70
N GLN A 142 19.80 18.87 -6.90
CA GLN A 142 19.05 19.48 -5.80
C GLN A 142 19.77 19.30 -4.47
N THR A 143 19.94 20.39 -3.75
CA THR A 143 20.63 20.49 -2.44
C THR A 143 19.83 19.83 -1.28
N TRP A 144 19.53 18.53 -1.38
CA TRP A 144 18.69 17.79 -0.40
C TRP A 144 19.46 16.80 0.45
N ASP A 145 20.78 16.90 0.49
CA ASP A 145 21.72 15.89 1.03
C ASP A 145 21.50 15.42 2.46
N LYS A 146 20.73 16.17 3.26
CA LYS A 146 20.64 15.89 4.71
C LYS A 146 19.81 14.65 5.07
N TYR A 147 18.84 14.27 4.24
CA TYR A 147 17.88 13.20 4.53
C TYR A 147 17.98 12.02 3.57
N HIS A 148 18.83 12.12 2.55
CA HIS A 148 19.05 11.09 1.55
C HIS A 148 20.24 10.22 1.94
N SER A 149 20.06 8.92 1.83
CA SER A 149 21.11 7.91 2.02
C SER A 149 21.02 6.87 0.91
N ASP A 150 22.11 6.15 0.66
CA ASP A 150 22.17 5.04 -0.28
C ASP A 150 21.68 5.37 -1.69
N ALA A 151 22.15 6.51 -2.25
CA ALA A 151 21.85 6.85 -3.63
C ALA A 151 22.38 5.76 -4.57
N ARG A 152 21.50 5.24 -5.43
CA ARG A 152 21.79 4.15 -6.34
C ARG A 152 21.08 4.34 -7.67
N ILE A 153 21.66 3.83 -8.74
CA ILE A 153 21.03 3.85 -10.06
C ILE A 153 20.28 2.54 -10.24
N GLN A 154 18.97 2.63 -10.35
CA GLN A 154 18.09 1.48 -10.46
C GLN A 154 17.39 1.47 -11.83
N ILE A 155 17.24 0.28 -12.38
CA ILE A 155 16.46 0.03 -13.60
C ILE A 155 14.99 0.04 -13.20
N THR A 156 14.22 1.01 -13.68
CA THR A 156 12.80 1.16 -13.37
C THR A 156 11.92 0.47 -14.41
N GLN A 157 12.39 0.41 -15.66
CA GLN A 157 11.65 -0.28 -16.71
C GLN A 157 12.61 -0.94 -17.70
N VAL A 158 12.19 -2.09 -18.23
CA VAL A 158 12.88 -2.81 -19.33
C VAL A 158 11.92 -2.93 -20.50
N MET A 159 12.31 -2.41 -21.66
CA MET A 159 11.50 -2.47 -22.88
C MET A 159 11.39 -3.92 -23.38
N PRO A 160 10.19 -4.38 -23.77
CA PRO A 160 10.04 -5.71 -24.38
C PRO A 160 10.89 -5.85 -25.63
N ALA A 161 11.41 -7.06 -25.86
CA ALA A 161 12.27 -7.41 -27.02
C ALA A 161 13.57 -6.56 -27.15
N SER A 162 13.95 -5.79 -26.13
CA SER A 162 15.19 -5.01 -26.09
C SER A 162 16.43 -5.89 -25.86
N PRO A 163 17.64 -5.40 -26.13
CA PRO A 163 18.87 -6.09 -25.74
C PRO A 163 18.95 -6.46 -24.26
N ALA A 164 18.51 -5.57 -23.37
CA ALA A 164 18.45 -5.81 -21.93
C ALA A 164 17.48 -6.94 -21.58
N SER A 165 16.27 -6.94 -22.17
CA SER A 165 15.28 -7.99 -21.93
C SER A 165 15.80 -9.38 -22.34
N ARG A 166 16.47 -9.46 -23.50
CA ARG A 166 17.06 -10.71 -23.99
C ARG A 166 18.21 -11.23 -23.11
N SER A 167 18.93 -10.31 -22.44
CA SER A 167 20.02 -10.67 -21.53
C SER A 167 19.54 -11.01 -20.10
N GLY A 168 18.21 -10.95 -19.84
CA GLY A 168 17.64 -11.26 -18.54
C GLY A 168 17.83 -10.18 -17.48
N VAL A 169 18.01 -8.92 -17.92
CA VAL A 169 17.95 -7.74 -17.07
C VAL A 169 16.49 -7.48 -16.72
N LEU A 170 16.19 -7.17 -15.47
CA LEU A 170 14.83 -6.93 -14.98
C LEU A 170 14.69 -5.54 -14.36
N ALA A 171 13.47 -5.04 -14.33
CA ALA A 171 13.12 -3.89 -13.51
C ALA A 171 13.37 -4.21 -12.03
N GLY A 172 13.93 -3.27 -11.29
CA GLY A 172 14.36 -3.46 -9.91
C GLY A 172 15.86 -3.77 -9.76
N ASP A 173 16.57 -4.14 -10.83
CA ASP A 173 18.03 -4.33 -10.78
C ASP A 173 18.74 -3.01 -10.52
N ILE A 174 19.78 -3.04 -9.69
CA ILE A 174 20.62 -1.89 -9.37
C ILE A 174 21.91 -2.00 -10.15
N ILE A 175 22.28 -0.95 -10.87
CA ILE A 175 23.55 -0.90 -11.62
C ILE A 175 24.68 -0.56 -10.66
N ILE A 176 25.61 -1.49 -10.47
CA ILE A 176 26.83 -1.29 -9.66
C ILE A 176 27.96 -0.71 -10.50
N GLY A 177 28.04 -1.12 -11.78
CA GLY A 177 29.03 -0.64 -12.73
C GLY A 177 28.84 -1.27 -14.10
N ILE A 178 29.57 -0.75 -15.09
CA ILE A 178 29.62 -1.26 -16.47
C ILE A 178 31.07 -1.34 -16.87
N ASP A 179 31.54 -2.53 -17.29
CA ASP A 179 32.96 -2.79 -17.64
C ASP A 179 33.97 -2.35 -16.55
N GLY A 180 33.59 -2.51 -15.27
CA GLY A 180 34.41 -2.09 -14.12
C GLY A 180 34.35 -0.60 -13.79
N ASN A 181 33.70 0.21 -14.61
CA ASN A 181 33.50 1.65 -14.33
C ASN A 181 32.28 1.84 -13.41
N LYS A 182 32.42 2.71 -12.41
CA LYS A 182 31.31 3.17 -11.56
C LYS A 182 30.82 4.52 -12.04
N PHE A 183 29.53 4.77 -11.92
CA PHE A 183 28.89 5.98 -12.38
C PHE A 183 28.17 6.68 -11.22
N ALA A 184 28.26 8.00 -11.17
CA ALA A 184 27.60 8.80 -10.14
C ALA A 184 26.20 9.25 -10.55
N SER A 185 25.88 9.28 -11.85
CA SER A 185 24.61 9.74 -12.36
C SER A 185 24.09 8.88 -13.51
N THR A 186 22.77 8.94 -13.73
CA THR A 186 22.12 8.29 -14.88
C THR A 186 22.63 8.85 -16.22
N LYS A 187 22.97 10.15 -16.25
CA LYS A 187 23.51 10.82 -17.43
C LYS A 187 24.87 10.26 -17.83
N GLU A 188 25.76 10.03 -16.88
CA GLU A 188 27.07 9.42 -17.16
C GLU A 188 26.93 8.04 -17.79
N ILE A 189 25.97 7.23 -17.32
CA ILE A 189 25.70 5.91 -17.93
C ILE A 189 25.18 6.08 -19.36
N GLN A 190 24.25 7.01 -19.59
CA GLN A 190 23.71 7.28 -20.93
C GLN A 190 24.82 7.71 -21.90
N ASP A 191 25.64 8.68 -21.49
CA ASP A 191 26.76 9.18 -22.31
C ASP A 191 27.77 8.07 -22.62
N PHE A 192 28.10 7.23 -21.63
CA PHE A 192 28.99 6.09 -21.80
C PHE A 192 28.44 5.05 -22.80
N VAL A 193 27.19 4.67 -22.64
CA VAL A 193 26.53 3.64 -23.48
C VAL A 193 26.35 4.12 -24.92
N GLN A 194 26.02 5.42 -25.12
CA GLN A 194 25.84 5.99 -26.44
C GLN A 194 27.12 5.88 -27.32
N THR A 195 28.29 5.94 -26.72
CA THR A 195 29.58 5.81 -27.45
C THR A 195 29.95 4.35 -27.79
N LYS A 196 29.20 3.36 -27.32
CA LYS A 196 29.53 1.93 -27.37
C LYS A 196 28.55 1.11 -28.23
N ALA A 197 28.00 1.69 -29.29
CA ALA A 197 27.10 0.96 -30.21
C ALA A 197 27.76 -0.31 -30.76
N GLY A 198 27.09 -1.44 -30.66
CA GLY A 198 27.56 -2.73 -31.17
C GLY A 198 28.69 -3.37 -30.34
N VAL A 199 29.18 -2.71 -29.30
CA VAL A 199 30.21 -3.27 -28.40
C VAL A 199 29.55 -4.00 -27.24
N LYS A 200 30.02 -5.19 -26.93
CA LYS A 200 29.55 -5.99 -25.81
C LYS A 200 29.98 -5.36 -24.49
N LEU A 201 29.02 -4.98 -23.65
CA LEU A 201 29.24 -4.37 -22.34
C LEU A 201 28.86 -5.35 -21.25
N ASN A 202 29.63 -5.38 -20.17
CA ASN A 202 29.40 -6.22 -19.00
C ASN A 202 28.77 -5.36 -17.89
N TYR A 203 27.45 -5.52 -17.68
CA TYR A 203 26.70 -4.87 -16.62
C TYR A 203 26.81 -5.65 -15.32
N GLN A 204 27.40 -5.05 -14.31
CA GLN A 204 27.43 -5.57 -12.93
C GLN A 204 26.17 -5.06 -12.24
N LEU A 205 25.28 -5.99 -11.89
CA LEU A 205 23.96 -5.72 -11.35
C LEU A 205 23.82 -6.33 -9.96
N ARG A 206 22.99 -5.72 -9.12
CA ARG A 206 22.51 -6.29 -7.87
C ARG A 206 21.00 -6.43 -7.93
N ARG A 207 20.50 -7.66 -7.71
CA ARG A 207 19.08 -8.00 -7.62
C ARG A 207 18.76 -8.48 -6.21
N GLY A 208 18.12 -7.65 -5.42
CA GLY A 208 18.00 -7.91 -3.98
C GLY A 208 19.38 -7.96 -3.32
N GLU A 209 19.75 -9.10 -2.76
CA GLU A 209 21.07 -9.34 -2.16
C GLU A 209 22.08 -10.04 -3.10
N GLU A 210 21.64 -10.47 -4.29
CA GLU A 210 22.49 -11.21 -5.22
C GLU A 210 23.22 -10.28 -6.18
N PHE A 211 24.53 -10.50 -6.34
CA PHE A 211 25.35 -9.84 -7.34
C PHE A 211 25.44 -10.71 -8.60
N MET A 212 25.22 -10.11 -9.75
CA MET A 212 25.25 -10.79 -11.03
C MET A 212 25.90 -9.95 -12.12
N SER A 213 26.36 -10.60 -13.16
CA SER A 213 26.93 -9.97 -14.33
C SER A 213 26.12 -10.35 -15.56
N LYS A 214 25.76 -9.37 -16.39
CA LYS A 214 25.00 -9.54 -17.63
C LYS A 214 25.73 -8.86 -18.78
N GLU A 215 25.94 -9.62 -19.83
CA GLU A 215 26.52 -9.11 -21.06
C GLU A 215 25.40 -8.60 -21.98
N VAL A 216 25.47 -7.32 -22.34
CA VAL A 216 24.48 -6.68 -23.19
C VAL A 216 25.17 -5.88 -24.29
N VAL A 217 24.67 -5.98 -25.51
CA VAL A 217 25.17 -5.22 -26.66
C VAL A 217 24.20 -4.06 -26.94
N PRO A 218 24.63 -2.80 -26.75
CA PRO A 218 23.80 -1.64 -27.10
C PRO A 218 23.48 -1.63 -28.59
N ALA A 219 22.24 -1.33 -28.93
CA ALA A 219 21.74 -1.26 -30.28
C ALA A 219 21.07 0.09 -30.55
N GLU A 220 20.98 0.48 -31.80
CA GLU A 220 20.13 1.60 -32.20
C GLU A 220 18.67 1.25 -31.99
N MET A 221 17.95 2.11 -31.29
CA MET A 221 16.54 1.97 -31.03
C MET A 221 15.82 3.26 -31.41
N ALA A 222 14.63 3.12 -32.00
CA ALA A 222 13.77 4.27 -32.27
C ALA A 222 13.08 4.69 -30.97
N VAL A 223 13.14 5.97 -30.65
CA VAL A 223 12.43 6.60 -29.53
C VAL A 223 11.68 7.78 -30.12
N ASP A 224 10.38 7.86 -29.88
CA ASP A 224 9.50 8.94 -30.36
C ASP A 224 9.69 9.34 -31.85
N GLY A 225 9.21 8.50 -32.76
CA GLY A 225 9.25 8.77 -34.19
C GLY A 225 10.64 8.50 -34.81
N ASP A 226 11.24 9.52 -35.44
CA ASP A 226 12.48 9.36 -36.20
C ASP A 226 13.79 9.46 -35.37
N ARG A 227 13.71 9.70 -34.07
CA ARG A 227 14.90 9.76 -33.21
C ARG A 227 15.45 8.38 -32.92
N LYS A 228 16.66 8.11 -33.39
CA LYS A 228 17.42 6.92 -33.01
C LYS A 228 18.39 7.23 -31.89
N ILE A 229 18.34 6.44 -30.85
CA ILE A 229 19.32 6.49 -29.76
C ILE A 229 20.01 5.13 -29.63
N VAL A 230 21.28 5.15 -29.27
CA VAL A 230 22.00 3.93 -28.91
C VAL A 230 21.74 3.64 -27.44
N GLY A 231 21.27 2.43 -27.16
CA GLY A 231 20.98 2.01 -25.80
C GLY A 231 20.67 0.52 -25.70
N ILE A 232 20.34 0.06 -24.51
CA ILE A 232 19.98 -1.34 -24.25
C ILE A 232 18.49 -1.55 -24.00
N GLY A 233 17.68 -0.48 -24.01
CA GLY A 233 16.22 -0.53 -23.80
C GLY A 233 15.84 -0.65 -22.34
N ILE A 234 16.45 0.15 -21.49
CA ILE A 234 16.08 0.31 -20.08
C ILE A 234 15.77 1.76 -19.77
N GLN A 235 14.88 1.98 -18.84
CA GLN A 235 14.76 3.24 -18.13
C GLN A 235 15.52 3.11 -16.82
N ILE A 236 16.34 4.10 -16.50
CA ILE A 236 17.13 4.15 -15.27
C ILE A 236 16.83 5.43 -14.52
N ASP A 237 16.62 5.29 -13.21
CA ASP A 237 16.44 6.43 -12.32
C ASP A 237 17.45 6.36 -11.17
N GLN A 238 17.89 7.52 -10.71
CA GLN A 238 18.66 7.61 -9.49
C GLN A 238 17.69 7.62 -8.31
N ILE A 239 17.82 6.65 -7.43
CA ILE A 239 16.93 6.44 -6.28
C ILE A 239 17.77 6.55 -5.02
N ALA A 240 17.32 7.34 -4.06
CA ALA A 240 17.90 7.40 -2.73
C ALA A 240 16.85 7.01 -1.67
N THR A 241 17.32 6.48 -0.56
CA THR A 241 16.46 6.22 0.59
C THR A 241 16.34 7.50 1.41
N VAL A 242 15.11 7.98 1.57
CA VAL A 242 14.83 9.22 2.29
C VAL A 242 14.25 8.90 3.66
N ARG A 243 14.88 9.44 4.72
CA ARG A 243 14.38 9.39 6.09
C ARG A 243 14.17 10.78 6.62
N TYR A 244 12.92 11.09 6.99
CA TYR A 244 12.59 12.39 7.54
C TYR A 244 12.59 12.38 9.07
N PRO A 245 12.93 13.52 9.74
CA PRO A 245 12.65 13.68 11.16
C PRO A 245 11.15 13.48 11.43
N TRP A 246 10.79 13.01 12.63
CA TRP A 246 9.43 12.63 12.98
C TRP A 246 8.36 13.71 12.64
N TYR A 247 8.67 15.00 12.85
CA TYR A 247 7.75 16.11 12.57
C TYR A 247 7.53 16.35 11.07
N GLN A 248 8.57 16.14 10.24
CA GLN A 248 8.42 16.19 8.78
C GLN A 248 7.75 14.93 8.25
N ALA A 249 8.09 13.77 8.79
CA ALA A 249 7.45 12.50 8.44
C ALA A 249 5.94 12.55 8.70
N LEU A 250 5.50 13.19 9.80
CA LEU A 250 4.09 13.37 10.13
C LEU A 250 3.34 14.16 9.06
N TYR A 251 3.91 15.28 8.61
CA TYR A 251 3.34 16.12 7.56
C TYR A 251 3.40 15.44 6.18
N LYS A 252 4.58 14.90 5.82
CA LYS A 252 4.79 14.24 4.52
C LYS A 252 3.89 13.02 4.33
N SER A 253 3.68 12.22 5.37
CA SER A 253 2.76 11.08 5.32
C SER A 253 1.31 11.52 5.12
N ALA A 254 0.86 12.61 5.75
CA ALA A 254 -0.48 13.15 5.55
C ALA A 254 -0.67 13.64 4.10
N VAL A 255 0.31 14.36 3.56
CA VAL A 255 0.29 14.79 2.15
C VAL A 255 0.29 13.59 1.20
N ALA A 256 1.10 12.56 1.48
CA ALA A 256 1.14 11.34 0.67
C ALA A 256 -0.22 10.60 0.66
N VAL A 257 -0.86 10.45 1.82
CA VAL A 257 -2.22 9.86 1.90
C VAL A 257 -3.22 10.68 1.09
N TYR A 258 -3.20 12.01 1.24
CA TYR A 258 -4.07 12.88 0.46
C TYR A 258 -3.86 12.71 -1.05
N MET A 259 -2.61 12.70 -1.50
CA MET A 259 -2.28 12.49 -2.93
C MET A 259 -2.75 11.12 -3.43
N LEU A 260 -2.56 10.06 -2.64
CA LEU A 260 -3.04 8.71 -2.99
C LEU A 260 -4.58 8.68 -3.12
N LEU A 261 -5.30 9.27 -2.17
CA LEU A 261 -6.75 9.36 -2.23
C LEU A 261 -7.22 10.19 -3.44
N ALA A 262 -6.57 11.32 -3.72
CA ALA A 262 -6.88 12.14 -4.89
C ALA A 262 -6.65 11.36 -6.20
N MET A 263 -5.53 10.63 -6.31
CA MET A 263 -5.26 9.78 -7.49
C MET A 263 -6.32 8.69 -7.68
N ILE A 264 -6.76 8.05 -6.60
CA ILE A 264 -7.83 7.04 -6.66
C ILE A 264 -9.12 7.67 -7.18
N VAL A 265 -9.52 8.82 -6.65
CA VAL A 265 -10.76 9.52 -7.07
C VAL A 265 -10.67 9.95 -8.54
N ILE A 266 -9.54 10.55 -8.94
CA ILE A 266 -9.30 10.99 -10.32
C ILE A 266 -9.28 9.78 -11.27
N GLY A 267 -8.59 8.71 -10.90
CA GLY A 267 -8.52 7.48 -11.69
C GLY A 267 -9.90 6.83 -11.88
N LEU A 268 -10.69 6.74 -10.82
CA LEU A 268 -12.07 6.25 -10.91
C LEU A 268 -12.94 7.16 -11.80
N TRP A 269 -12.81 8.48 -11.63
CA TRP A 269 -13.52 9.43 -12.49
C TRP A 269 -13.16 9.24 -13.96
N GLN A 270 -11.87 9.15 -14.28
CA GLN A 270 -11.40 8.93 -15.66
C GLN A 270 -11.89 7.59 -16.22
N PHE A 271 -11.86 6.53 -15.42
CA PHE A 271 -12.37 5.22 -15.81
C PHE A 271 -13.85 5.28 -16.16
N PHE A 272 -14.69 5.86 -15.29
CA PHE A 272 -16.11 5.99 -15.58
C PHE A 272 -16.39 6.92 -16.76
N ALA A 273 -15.66 8.03 -16.89
CA ALA A 273 -15.81 8.94 -18.02
C ALA A 273 -15.50 8.25 -19.35
N GLN A 274 -14.46 7.42 -19.41
CA GLN A 274 -14.13 6.63 -20.61
C GLN A 274 -15.17 5.54 -20.89
N LEU A 275 -15.68 4.89 -19.85
CA LEU A 275 -16.73 3.89 -19.97
C LEU A 275 -18.01 4.49 -20.59
N PHE A 276 -18.46 5.65 -20.09
CA PHE A 276 -19.64 6.34 -20.59
C PHE A 276 -19.44 6.98 -21.98
N ALA A 277 -18.19 7.35 -22.31
CA ALA A 277 -17.84 7.86 -23.64
C ALA A 277 -17.71 6.77 -24.72
N GLY A 278 -17.91 5.50 -24.39
CA GLY A 278 -17.76 4.37 -25.32
C GLY A 278 -16.31 4.15 -25.81
N LYS A 279 -15.32 4.75 -25.13
CA LYS A 279 -13.89 4.67 -25.49
C LYS A 279 -13.10 3.69 -24.60
N ALA A 280 -13.77 2.81 -23.90
CA ALA A 280 -13.13 1.79 -23.08
C ALA A 280 -12.42 0.77 -23.98
N SER A 281 -11.18 1.07 -24.36
CA SER A 281 -10.28 0.08 -24.95
C SER A 281 -9.70 -0.78 -23.81
N GLY A 282 -9.49 -2.08 -24.06
CA GLY A 282 -8.97 -3.02 -23.04
C GLY A 282 -7.63 -2.62 -22.40
N SER A 283 -6.92 -1.62 -22.96
CA SER A 283 -5.71 -1.02 -22.41
C SER A 283 -5.96 -0.07 -21.22
N ALA A 284 -7.20 0.41 -21.03
CA ALA A 284 -7.55 1.28 -19.90
C ALA A 284 -7.69 0.52 -18.56
N VAL A 285 -7.69 -0.81 -18.61
CA VAL A 285 -7.82 -1.70 -17.44
C VAL A 285 -6.46 -2.24 -16.99
N ALA A 286 -5.37 -1.97 -17.72
CA ALA A 286 -4.03 -2.29 -17.28
C ALA A 286 -3.70 -1.42 -16.05
N GLY A 287 -3.80 -2.02 -14.88
CA GLY A 287 -3.35 -1.41 -13.64
C GLY A 287 -1.82 -1.22 -13.63
N PRO A 288 -1.26 -0.57 -12.60
CA PRO A 288 0.18 -0.29 -12.52
C PRO A 288 1.08 -1.54 -12.48
N ILE A 289 0.51 -2.72 -12.64
CA ILE A 289 1.19 -4.03 -12.65
C ILE A 289 0.93 -4.81 -13.97
N GLY A 290 0.21 -4.21 -14.92
CA GLY A 290 -0.11 -4.82 -16.23
C GLY A 290 0.82 -4.37 -17.34
#